data_3213221dc57f3d7006f1f790567eaa8e
#
_entry.id   3213221dc57f3d7006f1f790567eaa8e
#
_cell.length_a   1.000
_cell.length_b   1.000
_cell.length_c   1.000
_cell.angle_alpha   90.00
_cell.angle_beta   90.00
_cell.angle_gamma   90.00
#
_symmetry.space_group_name_H-M   'P 1'
#
loop_
_entity.id
_entity.type
_entity.pdbx_description
1 polymer ?
#
loop_
_entity_poly.entity_id
_entity_poly.type
_entity_poly.pdbx_seq_one_letter_code
_entity_poly.pdbx_strand_id
1 'polypeptide(L)'
;CVICREGEIIGEGYTRPTGNNHAEIEALMNCSNPKGADVYVTLEPCSHIGRTGACTKALIKAQVKRVFISMIDPNPLVSGKGIEALKDAGIDVVLGLMEETARSINRKFIKFMTEGKPWVTVKIAASIDGRTAMESGESKWITSSSSRADVQKIRASHSAIVTGIKTILMDNPSLDAVSYTHLRAHETFHD
;
A
#
# COMPACT_ATOMS: atom_id res chain seq x y z
N CYS A 1 -2.55 -9.65 -4.11
CA CYS A 1 -2.36 -10.74 -5.05
C CYS A 1 -3.62 -11.61 -5.08
N VAL A 2 -4.06 -11.96 -6.29
CA VAL A 2 -5.21 -12.86 -6.51
C VAL A 2 -4.77 -13.96 -7.47
N ILE A 3 -5.11 -15.20 -7.15
CA ILE A 3 -4.83 -16.37 -7.98
C ILE A 3 -6.17 -16.90 -8.50
N CYS A 4 -6.28 -17.01 -9.84
CA CYS A 4 -7.51 -17.40 -10.51
C CYS A 4 -7.29 -18.64 -11.39
N ARG A 5 -8.32 -19.46 -11.51
CA ARG A 5 -8.40 -20.54 -12.48
C ARG A 5 -9.80 -20.55 -13.09
N GLU A 6 -9.86 -20.56 -14.43
CA GLU A 6 -11.14 -20.62 -15.17
C GLU A 6 -12.16 -19.55 -14.74
N GLY A 7 -11.65 -18.37 -14.33
CA GLY A 7 -12.46 -17.24 -13.89
C GLY A 7 -12.83 -17.26 -12.40
N GLU A 8 -12.49 -18.31 -11.66
CA GLU A 8 -12.73 -18.40 -10.22
C GLU A 8 -11.49 -18.02 -9.40
N ILE A 9 -11.69 -17.31 -8.29
CA ILE A 9 -10.63 -16.99 -7.33
C ILE A 9 -10.38 -18.25 -6.49
N ILE A 10 -9.14 -18.76 -6.55
CA ILE A 10 -8.69 -19.94 -5.80
C ILE A 10 -7.68 -19.62 -4.71
N GLY A 11 -7.22 -18.37 -4.64
CA GLY A 11 -6.33 -17.89 -3.59
C GLY A 11 -6.22 -16.38 -3.64
N GLU A 12 -6.08 -15.75 -2.47
CA GLU A 12 -5.88 -14.31 -2.36
C GLU A 12 -4.98 -13.98 -1.16
N GLY A 13 -4.27 -12.87 -1.26
CA GLY A 13 -3.39 -12.41 -0.21
C GLY A 13 -3.06 -10.94 -0.34
N TYR A 14 -2.63 -10.36 0.76
CA TYR A 14 -2.13 -9.00 0.83
C TYR A 14 -0.82 -8.95 1.60
N THR A 15 0.02 -7.96 1.30
CA THR A 15 1.32 -7.78 1.96
C THR A 15 1.15 -7.55 3.45
N ARG A 16 1.81 -8.36 4.25
CA ARG A 16 1.83 -8.26 5.72
C ARG A 16 2.82 -7.17 6.17
N PRO A 17 2.82 -6.78 7.45
CA PRO A 17 3.81 -5.84 7.98
C PRO A 17 5.25 -6.24 7.62
N THR A 18 6.11 -5.24 7.48
CA THR A 18 7.52 -5.41 7.06
C THR A 18 8.23 -6.55 7.81
N GLY A 19 8.90 -7.42 7.06
CA GLY A 19 9.57 -8.62 7.58
C GLY A 19 8.72 -9.89 7.55
N ASN A 20 7.44 -9.77 7.20
CA ASN A 20 6.52 -10.88 6.99
C ASN A 20 6.25 -11.11 5.49
N ASN A 21 5.30 -12.00 5.19
CA ASN A 21 5.01 -12.42 3.83
C ASN A 21 4.50 -11.28 2.94
N HIS A 22 4.94 -11.30 1.69
CA HIS A 22 4.34 -10.51 0.62
C HIS A 22 3.01 -11.12 0.16
N ALA A 23 2.22 -10.34 -0.57
CA ALA A 23 0.89 -10.71 -1.04
C ALA A 23 0.88 -12.03 -1.82
N GLU A 24 1.90 -12.27 -2.64
CA GLU A 24 2.03 -13.47 -3.47
C GLU A 24 2.20 -14.73 -2.60
N ILE A 25 3.00 -14.63 -1.54
CA ILE A 25 3.23 -15.75 -0.61
C ILE A 25 1.93 -16.05 0.15
N GLU A 26 1.25 -15.02 0.66
CA GLU A 26 -0.04 -15.18 1.33
C GLU A 26 -1.09 -15.79 0.40
N ALA A 27 -1.18 -15.33 -0.85
CA ALA A 27 -2.10 -15.89 -1.84
C ALA A 27 -1.80 -17.37 -2.16
N LEU A 28 -0.51 -17.73 -2.29
CA LEU A 28 -0.10 -19.11 -2.51
C LEU A 28 -0.40 -20.02 -1.31
N MET A 29 -0.24 -19.53 -0.08
CA MET A 29 -0.59 -20.28 1.13
C MET A 29 -2.09 -20.53 1.26
N ASN A 30 -2.91 -19.61 0.76
CA ASN A 30 -4.37 -19.70 0.76
C ASN A 30 -4.92 -20.42 -0.49
N CYS A 31 -4.05 -20.88 -1.40
CA CYS A 31 -4.42 -21.54 -2.64
C CYS A 31 -4.21 -23.04 -2.54
N SER A 32 -5.25 -23.82 -2.82
CA SER A 32 -5.18 -25.28 -2.77
C SER A 32 -4.31 -25.90 -3.87
N ASN A 33 -4.32 -25.31 -5.07
CA ASN A 33 -3.54 -25.78 -6.21
C ASN A 33 -3.24 -24.65 -7.19
N PRO A 34 -2.07 -23.98 -7.08
CA PRO A 34 -1.69 -22.85 -7.95
C PRO A 34 -1.18 -23.27 -9.34
N LYS A 35 -0.88 -24.55 -9.56
CA LYS A 35 -0.30 -25.04 -10.83
C LYS A 35 -1.20 -24.74 -12.00
N GLY A 36 -0.66 -24.05 -13.02
CA GLY A 36 -1.38 -23.67 -14.23
C GLY A 36 -2.40 -22.55 -14.06
N ALA A 37 -2.46 -21.90 -12.88
CA ALA A 37 -3.34 -20.76 -12.62
C ALA A 37 -2.79 -19.44 -13.16
N ASP A 38 -3.67 -18.45 -13.31
CA ASP A 38 -3.36 -17.07 -13.58
C ASP A 38 -3.21 -16.30 -12.25
N VAL A 39 -2.18 -15.46 -12.16
CA VAL A 39 -1.88 -14.67 -10.95
C VAL A 39 -1.93 -13.20 -11.28
N TYR A 40 -2.61 -12.41 -10.46
CA TYR A 40 -2.78 -10.96 -10.61
C TYR A 40 -2.12 -10.27 -9.43
N VAL A 41 -1.20 -9.33 -9.71
CA VAL A 41 -0.47 -8.58 -8.69
C VAL A 41 -0.49 -7.09 -8.98
N THR A 42 -0.62 -6.28 -7.95
CA THR A 42 -0.63 -4.81 -8.07
C THR A 42 0.75 -4.21 -8.29
N LEU A 43 1.81 -4.95 -7.97
CA LEU A 43 3.20 -4.53 -8.11
C LEU A 43 4.05 -5.70 -8.60
N GLU A 44 5.13 -5.42 -9.31
CA GLU A 44 6.09 -6.40 -9.79
C GLU A 44 6.59 -7.30 -8.64
N PRO A 45 6.52 -8.65 -8.78
CA PRO A 45 7.02 -9.58 -7.78
C PRO A 45 8.53 -9.46 -7.59
N CYS A 46 8.98 -9.40 -6.34
CA CYS A 46 10.40 -9.26 -6.04
C CYS A 46 11.21 -10.49 -6.50
N SER A 47 12.42 -10.23 -7.06
CA SER A 47 13.36 -11.26 -7.52
C SER A 47 14.54 -11.47 -6.59
N HIS A 48 14.79 -10.55 -5.65
CA HIS A 48 15.89 -10.63 -4.68
C HIS A 48 15.45 -11.29 -3.37
N ILE A 49 16.41 -11.84 -2.66
CA ILE A 49 16.22 -12.36 -1.31
C ILE A 49 16.48 -11.18 -0.37
N GLY A 50 15.39 -10.62 0.18
CA GLY A 50 15.44 -9.62 1.23
C GLY A 50 15.27 -10.27 2.62
N ARG A 51 14.41 -9.68 3.44
CA ARG A 51 14.01 -10.27 4.74
C ARG A 51 13.14 -11.52 4.54
N THR A 52 12.52 -11.65 3.39
CA THR A 52 11.73 -12.82 2.94
C THR A 52 12.30 -13.38 1.65
N GLY A 53 11.92 -14.59 1.29
CA GLY A 53 12.32 -15.20 0.02
C GLY A 53 11.72 -14.44 -1.18
N ALA A 54 12.37 -14.55 -2.35
CA ALA A 54 11.90 -13.91 -3.57
C ALA A 54 10.52 -14.44 -4.00
N CYS A 55 9.54 -13.56 -4.22
CA CYS A 55 8.19 -13.93 -4.66
C CYS A 55 8.21 -14.62 -6.03
N THR A 56 9.09 -14.18 -6.94
CA THR A 56 9.29 -14.83 -8.25
C THR A 56 9.62 -16.32 -8.11
N LYS A 57 10.53 -16.68 -7.18
CA LYS A 57 10.89 -18.09 -6.94
C LYS A 57 9.69 -18.90 -6.44
N ALA A 58 8.86 -18.33 -5.60
CA ALA A 58 7.66 -19.00 -5.10
C ALA A 58 6.64 -19.25 -6.22
N LEU A 59 6.40 -18.24 -7.08
CA LEU A 59 5.51 -18.37 -8.24
C LEU A 59 6.02 -19.40 -9.26
N ILE A 60 7.34 -19.41 -9.53
CA ILE A 60 7.98 -20.40 -10.40
C ILE A 60 7.83 -21.81 -9.83
N LYS A 61 8.14 -21.99 -8.53
CA LYS A 61 7.98 -23.27 -7.85
C LYS A 61 6.53 -23.76 -7.87
N ALA A 62 5.58 -22.84 -7.77
CA ALA A 62 4.15 -23.12 -7.84
C ALA A 62 3.66 -23.48 -9.24
N GLN A 63 4.51 -23.33 -10.27
CA GLN A 63 4.21 -23.64 -11.67
C GLN A 63 2.96 -22.91 -12.17
N VAL A 64 2.80 -21.62 -11.82
CA VAL A 64 1.72 -20.79 -12.33
C VAL A 64 1.88 -20.61 -13.84
N LYS A 65 0.76 -20.42 -14.55
CA LYS A 65 0.78 -20.31 -16.02
C LYS A 65 1.16 -18.90 -16.47
N ARG A 66 0.57 -17.90 -15.84
CA ARG A 66 0.68 -16.50 -16.27
C ARG A 66 0.61 -15.56 -15.08
N VAL A 67 1.35 -14.46 -15.16
CA VAL A 67 1.34 -13.40 -14.14
C VAL A 67 0.96 -12.07 -14.78
N PHE A 68 -0.13 -11.48 -14.31
CA PHE A 68 -0.57 -10.13 -14.66
C PHE A 68 -0.02 -9.16 -13.64
N ILE A 69 0.82 -8.24 -14.08
CA ILE A 69 1.50 -7.24 -13.23
C ILE A 69 0.92 -5.88 -13.57
N SER A 70 0.34 -5.19 -12.60
CA SER A 70 -0.25 -3.87 -12.84
C SER A 70 0.80 -2.81 -13.12
N MET A 71 1.89 -2.77 -12.35
CA MET A 71 2.97 -1.81 -12.57
C MET A 71 4.35 -2.40 -12.23
N ILE A 72 5.38 -1.89 -12.90
CA ILE A 72 6.78 -2.20 -12.60
C ILE A 72 7.15 -1.59 -11.25
N ASP A 73 8.01 -2.27 -10.48
CA ASP A 73 8.53 -1.74 -9.23
C ASP A 73 9.38 -0.49 -9.50
N PRO A 74 9.07 0.66 -8.89
CA PRO A 74 9.85 1.89 -9.07
C PRO A 74 11.24 1.83 -8.42
N ASN A 75 11.52 0.82 -7.59
CA ASN A 75 12.82 0.63 -6.97
C ASN A 75 13.85 0.16 -8.04
N PRO A 76 14.92 0.94 -8.31
CA PRO A 76 15.92 0.58 -9.32
C PRO A 76 16.63 -0.77 -9.07
N LEU A 77 16.62 -1.24 -7.84
CA LEU A 77 17.19 -2.55 -7.48
C LEU A 77 16.34 -3.73 -7.94
N VAL A 78 15.04 -3.50 -8.14
CA VAL A 78 14.04 -4.53 -8.49
C VAL A 78 13.59 -4.38 -9.93
N SER A 79 13.30 -3.15 -10.34
CA SER A 79 12.69 -2.74 -11.62
C SER A 79 13.01 -3.65 -12.82
N GLY A 80 12.03 -4.39 -13.30
CA GLY A 80 12.14 -5.29 -14.45
C GLY A 80 12.72 -6.68 -14.16
N LYS A 81 13.48 -6.86 -13.08
CA LYS A 81 14.18 -8.12 -12.77
C LYS A 81 13.22 -9.24 -12.38
N GLY A 82 12.09 -8.90 -11.75
CA GLY A 82 11.04 -9.85 -11.44
C GLY A 82 10.36 -10.37 -12.70
N ILE A 83 10.10 -9.47 -13.63
CA ILE A 83 9.52 -9.78 -14.94
C ILE A 83 10.46 -10.70 -15.75
N GLU A 84 11.75 -10.35 -15.82
CA GLU A 84 12.76 -11.18 -16.50
C GLU A 84 12.83 -12.58 -15.90
N ALA A 85 12.94 -12.69 -14.58
CA ALA A 85 13.02 -13.99 -13.90
C ALA A 85 11.81 -14.89 -14.14
N LEU A 86 10.59 -14.31 -14.23
CA LEU A 86 9.38 -15.07 -14.55
C LEU A 86 9.38 -15.53 -16.01
N LYS A 87 9.77 -14.66 -16.96
CA LYS A 87 9.86 -14.99 -18.39
C LYS A 87 10.90 -16.07 -18.65
N ASP A 88 12.07 -15.96 -18.05
CA ASP A 88 13.17 -16.95 -18.17
C ASP A 88 12.75 -18.32 -17.65
N ALA A 89 11.83 -18.38 -16.71
CA ALA A 89 11.25 -19.61 -16.21
C ALA A 89 10.07 -20.14 -17.06
N GLY A 90 9.76 -19.48 -18.20
CA GLY A 90 8.69 -19.89 -19.12
C GLY A 90 7.28 -19.49 -18.64
N ILE A 91 7.16 -18.55 -17.72
CA ILE A 91 5.87 -18.02 -17.28
C ILE A 91 5.49 -16.83 -18.16
N ASP A 92 4.26 -16.82 -18.67
CA ASP A 92 3.72 -15.69 -19.43
C ASP A 92 3.54 -14.48 -18.51
N VAL A 93 4.05 -13.31 -18.93
CA VAL A 93 3.90 -12.06 -18.18
C VAL A 93 3.15 -11.03 -18.98
N VAL A 94 2.06 -10.51 -18.42
CA VAL A 94 1.26 -9.41 -18.97
C VAL A 94 1.40 -8.21 -18.04
N LEU A 95 1.87 -7.08 -18.60
CA LEU A 95 2.13 -5.85 -17.86
C LEU A 95 1.07 -4.78 -18.16
N GLY A 96 0.77 -3.94 -17.18
CA GLY A 96 -0.03 -2.72 -17.33
C GLY A 96 -1.52 -2.88 -17.06
N LEU A 97 -1.96 -4.04 -16.57
CA LEU A 97 -3.36 -4.23 -16.19
C LEU A 97 -3.74 -3.30 -15.03
N MET A 98 -4.64 -2.33 -15.27
CA MET A 98 -5.06 -1.32 -14.29
C MET A 98 -3.88 -0.50 -13.72
N GLU A 99 -2.89 -0.16 -14.52
CA GLU A 99 -1.66 0.51 -14.07
C GLU A 99 -1.94 1.81 -13.32
N GLU A 100 -2.83 2.67 -13.81
CA GLU A 100 -3.16 3.95 -13.17
C GLU A 100 -3.73 3.74 -11.75
N THR A 101 -4.61 2.74 -11.59
CA THR A 101 -5.17 2.39 -10.29
C THR A 101 -4.08 1.89 -9.34
N ALA A 102 -3.20 1.02 -9.82
CA ALA A 102 -2.08 0.51 -9.04
C ALA A 102 -1.11 1.64 -8.63
N ARG A 103 -0.80 2.57 -9.53
CA ARG A 103 0.01 3.77 -9.23
C ARG A 103 -0.66 4.65 -8.17
N SER A 104 -1.96 4.84 -8.25
CA SER A 104 -2.72 5.61 -7.26
C SER A 104 -2.62 5.00 -5.85
N ILE A 105 -2.74 3.68 -5.75
CA ILE A 105 -2.62 2.95 -4.48
C ILE A 105 -1.18 3.06 -3.94
N ASN A 106 -0.18 2.94 -4.81
CA ASN A 106 1.24 2.90 -4.46
C ASN A 106 1.94 4.29 -4.50
N ARG A 107 1.18 5.40 -4.65
CA ARG A 107 1.75 6.76 -4.83
C ARG A 107 2.78 7.18 -3.77
N LYS A 108 2.59 6.74 -2.52
CA LYS A 108 3.51 7.04 -1.41
C LYS A 108 4.84 6.32 -1.58
N PHE A 109 4.77 5.04 -1.92
CA PHE A 109 5.92 4.19 -2.22
C PHE A 109 6.68 4.68 -3.45
N ILE A 110 5.96 4.96 -4.54
CA ILE A 110 6.54 5.51 -5.77
C ILE A 110 7.33 6.77 -5.48
N LYS A 111 6.72 7.75 -4.79
CA LYS A 111 7.38 9.02 -4.47
C LYS A 111 8.65 8.81 -3.65
N PHE A 112 8.60 7.92 -2.66
CA PHE A 112 9.76 7.63 -1.83
C PHE A 112 10.89 6.98 -2.66
N MET A 113 10.58 6.01 -3.50
CA MET A 113 11.58 5.30 -4.33
C MET A 113 12.18 6.18 -5.43
N THR A 114 11.38 7.08 -6.03
CA THR A 114 11.85 7.92 -7.16
C THR A 114 12.48 9.24 -6.72
N GLU A 115 12.05 9.81 -5.58
CA GLU A 115 12.48 11.14 -5.15
C GLU A 115 13.23 11.12 -3.80
N GLY A 116 13.24 10.01 -3.06
CA GLY A 116 13.78 9.93 -1.70
C GLY A 116 13.04 10.79 -0.68
N LYS A 117 11.77 11.16 -0.98
CA LYS A 117 10.96 12.07 -0.16
C LYS A 117 9.66 11.42 0.29
N PRO A 118 9.21 11.69 1.52
CA PRO A 118 7.92 11.18 1.97
C PRO A 118 6.75 11.84 1.21
N TRP A 119 5.64 11.14 1.13
CA TRP A 119 4.38 11.72 0.71
C TRP A 119 3.81 12.57 1.83
N VAL A 120 3.60 13.86 1.59
CA VAL A 120 3.03 14.80 2.56
C VAL A 120 1.57 15.07 2.20
N THR A 121 0.68 14.88 3.17
CA THR A 121 -0.73 15.28 3.09
C THR A 121 -0.98 16.41 4.07
N VAL A 122 -1.45 17.56 3.58
CA VAL A 122 -1.85 18.68 4.41
C VAL A 122 -3.35 18.59 4.66
N LYS A 123 -3.76 18.58 5.95
CA LYS A 123 -5.16 18.64 6.36
C LYS A 123 -5.45 19.93 7.09
N ILE A 124 -6.41 20.69 6.61
CA ILE A 124 -6.87 21.91 7.23
C ILE A 124 -8.37 21.79 7.53
N ALA A 125 -8.80 22.22 8.73
CA ALA A 125 -10.20 22.42 9.04
C ALA A 125 -10.48 23.93 8.99
N ALA A 126 -11.34 24.35 8.07
CA ALA A 126 -11.68 25.75 7.90
C ALA A 126 -13.14 25.91 7.50
N SER A 127 -13.72 27.06 7.80
CA SER A 127 -15.00 27.52 7.25
C SER A 127 -14.86 27.84 5.76
N ILE A 128 -15.97 28.11 5.08
CA ILE A 128 -15.96 28.41 3.64
C ILE A 128 -15.20 29.69 3.30
N ASP A 129 -15.10 30.63 4.25
CA ASP A 129 -14.30 31.85 4.15
C ASP A 129 -12.86 31.69 4.66
N GLY A 130 -12.43 30.45 4.90
CA GLY A 130 -11.04 30.09 5.23
C GLY A 130 -10.63 30.31 6.70
N ARG A 131 -11.57 30.53 7.60
CA ARG A 131 -11.27 30.73 9.02
C ARG A 131 -11.11 29.41 9.74
N THR A 132 -10.11 29.30 10.60
CA THR A 132 -9.80 28.09 11.39
C THR A 132 -10.27 28.18 12.84
N ALA A 133 -10.72 29.34 13.29
CA ALA A 133 -11.30 29.59 14.59
C ALA A 133 -12.23 30.80 14.55
N MET A 134 -13.08 30.97 15.53
CA MET A 134 -13.82 32.20 15.80
C MET A 134 -12.88 33.31 16.31
N GLU A 135 -13.36 34.54 16.36
CA GLU A 135 -12.62 35.69 16.93
C GLU A 135 -12.30 35.45 18.43
N SER A 136 -13.17 34.73 19.12
CA SER A 136 -12.96 34.28 20.50
C SER A 136 -11.85 33.25 20.69
N GLY A 137 -11.32 32.68 19.58
CA GLY A 137 -10.38 31.57 19.58
C GLY A 137 -11.05 30.19 19.62
N GLU A 138 -12.37 30.11 19.74
CA GLU A 138 -13.09 28.83 19.73
C GLU A 138 -13.01 28.18 18.34
N SER A 139 -12.62 26.89 18.28
CA SER A 139 -12.42 26.12 17.07
C SER A 139 -13.24 24.81 16.99
N LYS A 140 -14.01 24.49 18.02
CA LYS A 140 -14.78 23.24 18.14
C LYS A 140 -16.28 23.51 18.01
N TRP A 141 -16.96 23.05 16.94
CA TRP A 141 -16.44 22.29 15.80
C TRP A 141 -16.70 23.08 14.52
N ILE A 142 -15.68 23.27 13.70
CA ILE A 142 -15.79 23.98 12.40
C ILE A 142 -16.31 23.04 11.32
N THR A 143 -15.96 21.76 11.39
CA THR A 143 -16.33 20.75 10.40
C THR A 143 -17.31 19.73 10.98
N SER A 144 -18.08 19.09 10.09
CA SER A 144 -19.08 18.08 10.45
C SER A 144 -18.46 16.83 11.10
N SER A 145 -19.29 16.01 11.76
CA SER A 145 -18.87 14.73 12.32
C SER A 145 -18.37 13.76 11.24
N SER A 146 -18.99 13.77 10.05
CA SER A 146 -18.56 12.96 8.91
C SER A 146 -17.18 13.37 8.40
N SER A 147 -16.91 14.68 8.30
CA SER A 147 -15.58 15.19 7.93
C SER A 147 -14.52 14.79 8.97
N ARG A 148 -14.87 14.85 10.26
CA ARG A 148 -13.95 14.40 11.32
C ARG A 148 -13.68 12.90 11.29
N ALA A 149 -14.68 12.09 10.95
CA ALA A 149 -14.50 10.64 10.74
C ALA A 149 -13.56 10.35 9.55
N ASP A 150 -13.66 11.14 8.47
CA ASP A 150 -12.76 10.99 7.32
C ASP A 150 -11.31 11.36 7.66
N VAL A 151 -11.10 12.35 8.53
CA VAL A 151 -9.75 12.68 9.05
C VAL A 151 -9.12 11.49 9.78
N GLN A 152 -9.90 10.66 10.48
CA GLN A 152 -9.34 9.47 11.12
C GLN A 152 -8.82 8.45 10.09
N LYS A 153 -9.49 8.31 8.95
CA LYS A 153 -8.98 7.46 7.83
C LYS A 153 -7.68 8.02 7.26
N ILE A 154 -7.60 9.35 7.08
CA ILE A 154 -6.38 10.00 6.63
C ILE A 154 -5.24 9.73 7.62
N ARG A 155 -5.47 9.92 8.92
CA ARG A 155 -4.47 9.62 9.97
C ARG A 155 -4.02 8.16 9.92
N ALA A 156 -4.96 7.21 9.87
CA ALA A 156 -4.67 5.78 9.80
C ALA A 156 -3.83 5.38 8.57
N SER A 157 -3.87 6.19 7.51
CA SER A 157 -3.12 5.94 6.28
C SER A 157 -1.73 6.59 6.25
N HIS A 158 -1.26 7.19 7.35
CA HIS A 158 0.03 7.87 7.45
C HIS A 158 0.85 7.37 8.63
N SER A 159 2.16 7.27 8.46
CA SER A 159 3.10 6.79 9.47
C SER A 159 3.43 7.83 10.53
N ALA A 160 3.26 9.12 10.21
CA ALA A 160 3.53 10.21 11.14
C ALA A 160 2.50 11.33 11.00
N ILE A 161 2.23 12.01 12.11
CA ILE A 161 1.38 13.20 12.18
C ILE A 161 2.25 14.36 12.69
N VAL A 162 2.25 15.47 11.95
CA VAL A 162 2.94 16.70 12.33
C VAL A 162 1.90 17.78 12.60
N THR A 163 2.02 18.50 13.70
CA THR A 163 1.14 19.62 14.06
C THR A 163 1.93 20.79 14.66
N GLY A 164 1.31 21.95 14.72
CA GLY A 164 1.90 23.14 15.33
C GLY A 164 1.92 23.08 16.85
N ILE A 165 2.97 23.63 17.49
CA ILE A 165 3.09 23.68 18.94
C ILE A 165 1.90 24.38 19.61
N LYS A 166 1.34 25.41 19.00
CA LYS A 166 0.16 26.11 19.55
C LYS A 166 -1.06 25.18 19.61
N THR A 167 -1.26 24.31 18.62
CA THR A 167 -2.34 23.31 18.63
C THR A 167 -2.17 22.34 19.82
N ILE A 168 -0.94 21.91 20.09
CA ILE A 168 -0.66 21.06 21.26
C ILE A 168 -1.01 21.76 22.56
N LEU A 169 -0.55 22.99 22.72
CA LEU A 169 -0.74 23.75 23.96
C LEU A 169 -2.20 24.14 24.22
N MET A 170 -2.94 24.49 23.16
CA MET A 170 -4.33 24.96 23.30
C MET A 170 -5.35 23.84 23.31
N ASP A 171 -5.17 22.80 22.49
CA ASP A 171 -6.19 21.79 22.25
C ASP A 171 -5.89 20.46 22.93
N ASN A 172 -4.65 20.25 23.39
CA ASN A 172 -4.16 18.94 23.90
C ASN A 172 -4.71 17.75 23.08
N PRO A 173 -4.48 17.72 21.76
CA PRO A 173 -5.17 16.79 20.88
C PRO A 173 -4.61 15.38 21.02
N SER A 174 -5.49 14.38 20.91
CA SER A 174 -5.06 13.02 20.60
C SER A 174 -4.58 12.99 19.12
N LEU A 175 -3.35 12.50 18.92
CA LEU A 175 -2.73 12.43 17.58
C LEU A 175 -2.77 11.01 16.99
N ASP A 176 -3.60 10.16 17.53
CA ASP A 176 -3.84 8.81 17.05
C ASP A 176 -5.04 8.70 16.09
N ALA A 177 -5.26 7.51 15.55
CA ALA A 177 -6.38 7.16 14.69
C ALA A 177 -7.36 6.27 15.45
N VAL A 178 -8.08 6.86 16.41
CA VAL A 178 -8.89 6.15 17.44
C VAL A 178 -9.85 5.11 16.85
N SER A 179 -10.47 5.39 15.71
CA SER A 179 -11.45 4.50 15.09
C SER A 179 -10.83 3.40 14.18
N TYR A 180 -9.51 3.38 14.00
CA TYR A 180 -8.82 2.53 13.03
C TYR A 180 -7.53 1.94 13.57
N THR A 181 -7.47 1.65 14.87
CA THR A 181 -6.28 1.09 15.52
C THR A 181 -5.80 -0.23 14.92
N HIS A 182 -6.70 -1.01 14.31
CA HIS A 182 -6.37 -2.25 13.61
C HIS A 182 -5.72 -2.05 12.23
N LEU A 183 -5.73 -0.83 11.68
CA LEU A 183 -5.11 -0.51 10.39
C LEU A 183 -3.63 -0.09 10.50
N ARG A 184 -3.05 -0.08 11.69
CA ARG A 184 -1.62 0.23 11.92
C ARG A 184 -0.65 -0.81 11.35
N ALA A 185 -1.14 -1.86 10.73
CA ALA A 185 -0.33 -2.95 10.20
C ALA A 185 0.49 -2.61 8.94
N HIS A 186 0.37 -1.40 8.40
CA HIS A 186 1.08 -0.98 7.18
C HIS A 186 2.25 -0.03 7.43
N GLU A 187 2.80 0.00 8.61
CA GLU A 187 3.94 0.82 8.94
C GLU A 187 5.12 -0.07 9.25
N THR A 188 6.13 0.10 8.57
CA THR A 188 7.34 0.85 8.74
C THR A 188 8.31 0.48 7.63
N PHE A 189 8.62 1.42 6.79
CA PHE A 189 9.88 1.42 6.12
C PHE A 189 10.89 1.91 7.16
N HIS A 190 11.57 1.00 7.82
CA HIS A 190 12.82 1.26 8.51
C HIS A 190 13.88 0.38 7.89
N ASP A 191 14.83 1.05 7.25
CA ASP A 191 16.19 0.68 6.79
C ASP A 191 16.28 -0.46 5.77
#